data_c34da3b23855e2fc7b5d54b55c849ad7
#
_entry.id   c34da3b23855e2fc7b5d54b55c849ad7
#
_cell.length_a   1.000
_cell.length_b   1.000
_cell.length_c   1.000
_cell.angle_alpha   90.00
_cell.angle_beta   90.00
_cell.angle_gamma   90.00
#
_symmetry.space_group_name_H-M   'P 1'
#
loop_
_entity.id
_entity.type
_entity.pdbx_description
1 polymer ?
#
loop_
_entity_poly.entity_id
_entity_poly.type
_entity_poly.pdbx_seq_one_letter_code
_entity_poly.pdbx_strand_id
1 'polypeptide(L)'
;MERFSVKYWWGFPLLLLGLLIALFFVTLSTYGFWEILLVLAVLAMVVLTIVSWTFLLTNRKGWQFAVSLIATVFIVVVSLLPLGMAAQMGPDSFGKHPIPEGLEYNEPLQENLDGSYPVAEVDSLDTSTWLQLRGFWSQYSYDFYCSNLPKGVIFIRAYEVTENIPLTVRPWIGDDFYTRIDSVKTFSKIVDNKSFVIEEGDPEDYYAARIEVWFRAAKTLKERKLAEKVYKVEGWSR
;
A
#
# COMPACT_ATOMS: atom_id res chain seq x y z
N MET A 1 45.01 10.83 -32.41
CA MET A 1 44.01 10.53 -31.36
C MET A 1 42.98 11.64 -31.12
N GLU A 2 43.23 12.89 -31.46
CA GLU A 2 42.32 14.03 -31.20
C GLU A 2 41.04 14.10 -32.04
N ARG A 3 40.98 13.48 -33.22
CA ARG A 3 39.81 13.58 -34.10
C ARG A 3 38.63 12.68 -33.74
N PHE A 4 38.83 11.68 -32.89
CA PHE A 4 37.78 10.71 -32.52
C PHE A 4 36.88 11.21 -31.41
N SER A 5 37.39 12.04 -30.49
CA SER A 5 36.68 12.48 -29.28
C SER A 5 35.54 13.49 -29.57
N VAL A 6 35.70 14.37 -30.54
CA VAL A 6 34.77 15.51 -30.75
C VAL A 6 33.52 15.14 -31.55
N LYS A 7 33.54 14.07 -32.33
CA LYS A 7 32.45 13.71 -33.26
C LYS A 7 31.28 13.00 -32.57
N TYR A 8 31.48 12.35 -31.43
CA TYR A 8 30.50 11.46 -30.78
C TYR A 8 29.98 11.93 -29.43
N TRP A 9 30.43 13.07 -28.91
CA TRP A 9 30.01 13.60 -27.62
C TRP A 9 28.51 13.89 -27.53
N TRP A 10 27.86 14.23 -28.64
CA TRP A 10 26.41 14.42 -28.69
C TRP A 10 25.61 13.11 -28.61
N GLY A 11 26.22 11.97 -28.94
CA GLY A 11 25.59 10.64 -28.81
C GLY A 11 25.67 10.04 -27.41
N PHE A 12 26.44 10.65 -26.52
CA PHE A 12 26.60 10.18 -25.15
C PHE A 12 25.26 10.13 -24.36
N PRO A 13 24.38 11.14 -24.45
CA PRO A 13 23.06 11.08 -23.81
C PRO A 13 22.18 9.92 -24.29
N LEU A 14 22.29 9.55 -25.59
CA LEU A 14 21.53 8.42 -26.14
C LEU A 14 22.06 7.05 -25.65
N LEU A 15 23.39 6.91 -25.57
CA LEU A 15 24.01 5.73 -24.97
C LEU A 15 23.62 5.58 -23.50
N LEU A 16 23.55 6.69 -22.81
CA LEU A 16 23.14 6.83 -21.45
C LEU A 16 21.69 6.39 -21.24
N LEU A 17 20.77 6.81 -22.11
CA LEU A 17 19.37 6.39 -22.12
C LEU A 17 19.26 4.87 -22.29
N GLY A 18 19.98 4.30 -23.26
CA GLY A 18 20.00 2.86 -23.47
C GLY A 18 20.47 2.08 -22.24
N LEU A 19 21.47 2.59 -21.53
CA LEU A 19 22.00 1.99 -20.31
C LEU A 19 20.98 2.10 -19.15
N LEU A 20 20.29 3.24 -19.02
CA LEU A 20 19.23 3.43 -18.01
C LEU A 20 18.05 2.50 -18.21
N ILE A 21 17.60 2.36 -19.45
CA ILE A 21 16.51 1.45 -19.79
C ILE A 21 16.94 0.00 -19.48
N ALA A 22 18.15 -0.38 -19.86
CA ALA A 22 18.67 -1.72 -19.56
C ALA A 22 18.78 -1.98 -18.06
N LEU A 23 19.30 -1.02 -17.29
CA LEU A 23 19.40 -1.11 -15.83
C LEU A 23 18.01 -1.14 -15.15
N PHE A 24 17.04 -0.39 -15.66
CA PHE A 24 15.66 -0.44 -15.18
C PHE A 24 15.06 -1.86 -15.28
N PHE A 25 15.23 -2.51 -16.43
CA PHE A 25 14.76 -3.90 -16.60
C PHE A 25 15.51 -4.91 -15.73
N VAL A 26 16.79 -4.68 -15.46
CA VAL A 26 17.57 -5.53 -14.54
C VAL A 26 17.13 -5.34 -13.08
N THR A 27 16.82 -4.11 -12.65
CA THR A 27 16.38 -3.84 -11.27
C THR A 27 14.98 -4.35 -10.98
N LEU A 28 14.09 -4.42 -11.96
CA LEU A 28 12.77 -5.07 -11.79
C LEU A 28 12.88 -6.58 -11.49
N SER A 29 14.03 -7.20 -11.80
CA SER A 29 14.21 -8.65 -11.62
C SER A 29 15.03 -9.06 -10.40
N THR A 30 15.73 -8.13 -9.71
CA THR A 30 16.66 -8.49 -8.62
C THR A 30 16.75 -7.42 -7.54
N TYR A 31 16.52 -7.82 -6.26
CA TYR A 31 16.63 -6.95 -5.08
C TYR A 31 18.06 -6.94 -4.48
N GLY A 32 18.47 -5.81 -3.91
CA GLY A 32 19.60 -5.65 -3.01
C GLY A 32 20.85 -5.03 -3.64
N PHE A 33 21.85 -5.83 -4.03
CA PHE A 33 23.16 -5.34 -4.53
C PHE A 33 23.04 -4.44 -5.77
N TRP A 34 22.03 -4.68 -6.61
CA TRP A 34 21.79 -3.94 -7.85
C TRP A 34 21.28 -2.52 -7.63
N GLU A 35 20.61 -2.24 -6.51
CA GLU A 35 20.16 -0.87 -6.17
C GLU A 35 21.35 0.06 -5.94
N ILE A 36 22.38 -0.42 -5.24
CA ILE A 36 23.62 0.37 -5.02
C ILE A 36 24.33 0.65 -6.33
N LEU A 37 24.42 -0.35 -7.21
CA LEU A 37 24.99 -0.17 -8.54
C LEU A 37 24.22 0.83 -9.40
N LEU A 38 22.88 0.82 -9.30
CA LEU A 38 22.04 1.76 -10.01
C LEU A 38 22.27 3.21 -9.52
N VAL A 39 22.31 3.43 -8.21
CA VAL A 39 22.60 4.75 -7.63
C VAL A 39 23.97 5.26 -8.09
N LEU A 40 25.00 4.40 -8.04
CA LEU A 40 26.33 4.75 -8.51
C LEU A 40 26.38 5.05 -10.02
N ALA A 41 25.63 4.28 -10.83
CA ALA A 41 25.51 4.53 -12.26
C ALA A 41 24.83 5.88 -12.53
N VAL A 42 23.74 6.21 -11.85
CA VAL A 42 23.05 7.50 -11.97
C VAL A 42 23.97 8.66 -11.60
N LEU A 43 24.71 8.56 -10.50
CA LEU A 43 25.70 9.57 -10.09
C LEU A 43 26.80 9.76 -11.13
N ALA A 44 27.38 8.68 -11.62
CA ALA A 44 28.39 8.74 -12.69
C ALA A 44 27.86 9.43 -13.94
N MET A 45 26.60 9.21 -14.24
CA MET A 45 25.91 9.80 -15.40
C MET A 45 25.68 11.29 -15.26
N VAL A 46 25.26 11.75 -14.10
CA VAL A 46 25.13 13.19 -13.82
C VAL A 46 26.48 13.88 -14.01
N VAL A 47 27.55 13.29 -13.46
CA VAL A 47 28.91 13.85 -13.63
C VAL A 47 29.34 13.91 -15.10
N LEU A 48 29.15 12.82 -15.86
CA LEU A 48 29.48 12.77 -17.27
C LEU A 48 28.69 13.77 -18.12
N THR A 49 27.40 13.97 -17.76
CA THR A 49 26.56 14.98 -18.45
C THR A 49 27.09 16.40 -18.20
N ILE A 50 27.44 16.72 -16.95
CA ILE A 50 28.01 18.04 -16.60
C ILE A 50 29.33 18.26 -17.34
N VAL A 51 30.21 17.27 -17.39
CA VAL A 51 31.49 17.34 -18.09
C VAL A 51 31.25 17.52 -19.59
N SER A 52 30.30 16.80 -20.18
CA SER A 52 29.94 16.95 -21.60
C SER A 52 29.43 18.36 -21.92
N TRP A 53 28.56 18.92 -21.08
CA TRP A 53 28.02 20.27 -21.25
C TRP A 53 29.13 21.35 -21.16
N THR A 54 30.01 21.22 -20.16
CA THR A 54 31.14 22.13 -19.97
C THR A 54 32.05 22.10 -21.20
N PHE A 55 32.30 20.92 -21.76
CA PHE A 55 33.12 20.78 -22.97
C PHE A 55 32.46 21.40 -24.21
N LEU A 56 31.14 21.22 -24.39
CA LEU A 56 30.38 21.79 -25.51
C LEU A 56 30.35 23.33 -25.45
N LEU A 57 30.20 23.89 -24.25
CA LEU A 57 30.20 25.35 -24.03
C LEU A 57 31.57 25.95 -24.29
N THR A 58 32.65 25.33 -23.79
CA THR A 58 34.04 25.83 -24.01
C THR A 58 34.45 25.81 -25.48
N ASN A 59 33.94 24.82 -26.23
CA ASN A 59 34.23 24.72 -27.68
C ASN A 59 33.23 25.49 -28.56
N ARG A 60 32.40 26.39 -28.01
CA ARG A 60 31.41 27.22 -28.72
C ARG A 60 30.44 26.45 -29.62
N LYS A 61 30.11 25.24 -29.25
CA LYS A 61 29.17 24.37 -29.99
C LYS A 61 27.71 24.52 -29.48
N GLY A 62 27.21 25.74 -29.49
CA GLY A 62 25.91 26.10 -28.87
C GLY A 62 24.73 25.26 -29.36
N TRP A 63 24.65 24.92 -30.66
CA TRP A 63 23.57 24.06 -31.15
C TRP A 63 23.63 22.63 -30.57
N GLN A 64 24.83 22.04 -30.52
CA GLN A 64 25.01 20.70 -29.96
C GLN A 64 24.72 20.67 -28.46
N PHE A 65 25.07 21.76 -27.75
CA PHE A 65 24.71 21.93 -26.35
C PHE A 65 23.18 21.99 -26.16
N ALA A 66 22.48 22.80 -26.98
CA ALA A 66 21.01 22.90 -26.90
C ALA A 66 20.30 21.56 -27.14
N VAL A 67 20.74 20.81 -28.18
CA VAL A 67 20.19 19.49 -28.46
C VAL A 67 20.46 18.50 -27.31
N SER A 68 21.68 18.50 -26.76
CA SER A 68 22.06 17.65 -25.63
C SER A 68 21.25 17.99 -24.39
N LEU A 69 21.00 19.27 -24.12
CA LEU A 69 20.18 19.73 -22.98
C LEU A 69 18.73 19.26 -23.12
N ILE A 70 18.12 19.48 -24.28
CA ILE A 70 16.74 19.07 -24.57
C ILE A 70 16.60 17.54 -24.42
N ALA A 71 17.54 16.78 -25.01
CA ALA A 71 17.55 15.33 -24.90
C ALA A 71 17.68 14.86 -23.45
N THR A 72 18.55 15.47 -22.64
CA THR A 72 18.72 15.12 -21.23
C THR A 72 17.46 15.42 -20.44
N VAL A 73 16.82 16.59 -20.62
CA VAL A 73 15.56 16.93 -19.96
C VAL A 73 14.47 15.94 -20.33
N PHE A 74 14.34 15.61 -21.62
CA PHE A 74 13.37 14.62 -22.09
C PHE A 74 13.60 13.24 -21.44
N ILE A 75 14.85 12.77 -21.39
CA ILE A 75 15.23 11.50 -20.76
C ILE A 75 14.86 11.50 -19.29
N VAL A 76 15.20 12.57 -18.54
CA VAL A 76 14.90 12.67 -17.11
C VAL A 76 13.39 12.62 -16.88
N VAL A 77 12.60 13.39 -17.63
CA VAL A 77 11.14 13.40 -17.50
C VAL A 77 10.54 12.02 -17.81
N VAL A 78 10.96 11.39 -18.91
CA VAL A 78 10.45 10.05 -19.28
C VAL A 78 10.89 8.98 -18.29
N SER A 79 12.07 9.09 -17.69
CA SER A 79 12.55 8.13 -16.68
C SER A 79 11.93 8.32 -15.31
N LEU A 80 11.53 9.54 -14.94
CA LEU A 80 10.85 9.80 -13.66
C LEU A 80 9.43 9.24 -13.62
N LEU A 81 8.74 9.14 -14.75
CA LEU A 81 7.40 8.57 -14.84
C LEU A 81 7.34 7.09 -14.36
N PRO A 82 8.10 6.16 -14.95
CA PRO A 82 8.08 4.77 -14.51
C PRO A 82 8.72 4.58 -13.11
N LEU A 83 9.71 5.40 -12.72
CA LEU A 83 10.27 5.39 -11.38
C LEU A 83 9.24 5.84 -10.33
N GLY A 84 8.43 6.85 -10.64
CA GLY A 84 7.33 7.27 -9.79
C GLY A 84 6.25 6.20 -9.66
N MET A 85 5.93 5.51 -10.75
CA MET A 85 5.00 4.38 -10.74
C MET A 85 5.58 3.17 -9.99
N ALA A 86 6.86 2.83 -10.20
CA ALA A 86 7.52 1.75 -9.48
C ALA A 86 7.68 2.02 -7.97
N ALA A 87 7.89 3.27 -7.58
CA ALA A 87 7.93 3.66 -6.18
C ALA A 87 6.55 3.57 -5.49
N GLN A 88 5.47 3.70 -6.27
CA GLN A 88 4.10 3.49 -5.78
C GLN A 88 3.68 2.01 -5.82
N MET A 89 4.31 1.22 -6.70
CA MET A 89 4.12 -0.23 -6.84
C MET A 89 5.25 -1.02 -6.15
N GLY A 90 5.92 -0.43 -5.15
CA GLY A 90 6.95 -1.13 -4.38
C GLY A 90 6.37 -2.45 -3.86
N PRO A 91 7.16 -3.56 -3.88
CA PRO A 91 6.64 -4.84 -3.43
C PRO A 91 6.21 -4.69 -1.99
N ASP A 92 4.95 -4.92 -1.78
CA ASP A 92 4.40 -4.97 -0.46
C ASP A 92 5.02 -6.15 0.31
N SER A 93 5.51 -5.86 1.50
CA SER A 93 6.05 -6.89 2.37
C SER A 93 4.97 -7.84 2.89
N PHE A 94 3.70 -7.39 2.92
CA PHE A 94 2.59 -8.15 3.52
C PHE A 94 2.08 -9.30 2.64
N GLY A 95 1.98 -9.15 1.32
CA GLY A 95 1.62 -10.23 0.40
C GLY A 95 2.62 -11.40 0.38
N LYS A 96 3.78 -11.25 1.04
CA LYS A 96 4.77 -12.31 1.20
C LYS A 96 4.63 -13.11 2.49
N HIS A 97 3.73 -12.73 3.39
CA HIS A 97 3.45 -13.46 4.61
C HIS A 97 2.38 -14.53 4.34
N PRO A 98 2.76 -15.78 4.04
CA PRO A 98 1.78 -16.84 3.84
C PRO A 98 0.98 -17.03 5.13
N ILE A 99 -0.30 -17.30 4.98
CA ILE A 99 -1.15 -17.64 6.13
C ILE A 99 -0.52 -18.87 6.82
N PRO A 100 -0.22 -18.78 8.14
CA PRO A 100 0.43 -19.88 8.86
C PRO A 100 -0.38 -21.19 8.76
N GLU A 101 0.31 -22.30 8.54
CA GLU A 101 -0.33 -23.60 8.52
C GLU A 101 -1.03 -23.91 9.86
N GLY A 102 -2.30 -24.31 9.81
CA GLY A 102 -3.09 -24.63 10.99
C GLY A 102 -3.74 -23.44 11.68
N LEU A 103 -3.56 -22.23 11.17
CA LEU A 103 -4.28 -21.06 11.67
C LEU A 103 -5.76 -21.14 11.25
N GLU A 104 -6.66 -21.13 12.23
CA GLU A 104 -8.09 -20.96 11.96
C GLU A 104 -8.39 -19.51 11.59
N TYR A 105 -8.93 -19.29 10.41
CA TYR A 105 -9.35 -17.98 9.94
C TYR A 105 -10.74 -18.05 9.30
N ASN A 106 -11.38 -16.90 9.20
CA ASN A 106 -12.66 -16.74 8.52
C ASN A 106 -12.43 -16.05 7.18
N GLU A 107 -13.30 -16.29 6.23
CA GLU A 107 -13.37 -15.47 5.02
C GLU A 107 -14.42 -14.37 5.22
N PRO A 108 -14.14 -13.12 4.75
CA PRO A 108 -15.15 -12.10 4.71
C PRO A 108 -16.35 -12.58 3.87
N LEU A 109 -17.57 -12.29 4.31
CA LEU A 109 -18.74 -12.61 3.50
C LEU A 109 -18.70 -11.83 2.19
N GLN A 110 -18.82 -12.53 1.09
CA GLN A 110 -18.88 -11.90 -0.24
C GLN A 110 -20.32 -11.53 -0.58
N GLU A 111 -20.47 -10.49 -1.36
CA GLU A 111 -21.75 -10.06 -1.93
C GLU A 111 -22.24 -11.11 -2.94
N ASN A 112 -23.51 -11.46 -2.86
CA ASN A 112 -24.13 -12.33 -3.84
C ASN A 112 -24.30 -11.59 -5.18
N LEU A 113 -24.58 -12.33 -6.25
CA LEU A 113 -24.82 -11.77 -7.60
C LEU A 113 -26.01 -10.81 -7.67
N ASP A 114 -26.92 -10.85 -6.71
CA ASP A 114 -28.10 -9.97 -6.58
C ASP A 114 -27.85 -8.72 -5.73
N GLY A 115 -26.62 -8.49 -5.29
CA GLY A 115 -26.25 -7.38 -4.43
C GLY A 115 -26.57 -7.61 -2.94
N SER A 116 -27.04 -8.79 -2.56
CA SER A 116 -27.31 -9.13 -1.16
C SER A 116 -26.11 -9.82 -0.52
N TYR A 117 -25.94 -9.64 0.79
CA TYR A 117 -25.00 -10.45 1.56
C TYR A 117 -25.73 -11.63 2.20
N PRO A 118 -25.06 -12.80 2.30
CA PRO A 118 -25.60 -13.91 3.08
C PRO A 118 -25.95 -13.42 4.48
N VAL A 119 -27.15 -13.74 4.95
CA VAL A 119 -27.53 -13.46 6.34
C VAL A 119 -26.78 -14.48 7.20
N ALA A 120 -25.75 -14.02 7.92
CA ALA A 120 -25.12 -14.87 8.90
C ALA A 120 -26.13 -15.18 10.02
N GLU A 121 -26.37 -16.46 10.29
CA GLU A 121 -27.13 -16.87 11.45
C GLU A 121 -26.34 -16.45 12.69
N VAL A 122 -26.83 -15.41 13.34
CA VAL A 122 -26.31 -15.00 14.65
C VAL A 122 -26.81 -16.01 15.65
N ASP A 123 -25.94 -16.93 16.04
CA ASP A 123 -26.25 -17.88 17.11
C ASP A 123 -26.31 -17.10 18.43
N SER A 124 -27.50 -16.57 18.71
CA SER A 124 -27.74 -15.54 19.74
C SER A 124 -27.69 -16.06 21.16
N LEU A 125 -27.52 -17.35 21.36
CA LEU A 125 -27.80 -17.94 22.65
C LEU A 125 -26.60 -17.99 23.62
N ASP A 126 -25.35 -17.88 23.13
CA ASP A 126 -24.18 -18.02 24.01
C ASP A 126 -23.10 -16.95 23.91
N THR A 127 -23.23 -15.94 23.02
CA THR A 127 -22.18 -14.94 22.80
C THR A 127 -22.61 -13.55 23.25
N SER A 128 -21.83 -12.95 24.15
CA SER A 128 -22.00 -11.54 24.56
C SER A 128 -21.63 -10.55 23.45
N THR A 129 -20.91 -11.01 22.42
CA THR A 129 -20.44 -10.21 21.28
C THR A 129 -20.39 -11.05 20.01
N TRP A 130 -20.67 -10.43 18.87
CA TRP A 130 -20.53 -11.08 17.57
C TRP A 130 -20.02 -10.09 16.53
N LEU A 131 -18.96 -10.48 15.79
CA LEU A 131 -18.32 -9.71 14.74
C LEU A 131 -18.44 -10.45 13.41
N GLN A 132 -18.95 -9.77 12.39
CA GLN A 132 -18.99 -10.26 11.03
C GLN A 132 -18.34 -9.27 10.08
N LEU A 133 -17.35 -9.74 9.32
CA LEU A 133 -16.71 -8.98 8.26
C LEU A 133 -17.34 -9.35 6.92
N ARG A 134 -17.53 -8.36 6.09
CA ARG A 134 -17.90 -8.46 4.68
C ARG A 134 -16.77 -7.85 3.86
N GLY A 135 -16.50 -8.38 2.69
CA GLY A 135 -15.40 -7.90 1.86
C GLY A 135 -15.72 -7.94 0.39
N PHE A 136 -15.24 -6.94 -0.32
CA PHE A 136 -15.26 -6.88 -1.77
C PHE A 136 -14.08 -6.03 -2.25
N TRP A 137 -13.13 -6.64 -2.98
CA TRP A 137 -11.98 -5.97 -3.59
C TRP A 137 -11.24 -5.02 -2.62
N SER A 138 -10.59 -5.59 -1.59
CA SER A 138 -9.82 -4.86 -0.58
C SER A 138 -10.60 -3.80 0.22
N GLN A 139 -11.89 -3.67 -0.02
CA GLN A 139 -12.82 -2.89 0.76
C GLN A 139 -13.59 -3.80 1.69
N TYR A 140 -13.63 -3.43 2.96
CA TYR A 140 -14.30 -4.20 4.00
C TYR A 140 -15.39 -3.38 4.65
N SER A 141 -16.42 -4.07 5.10
CA SER A 141 -17.40 -3.52 6.03
C SER A 141 -17.65 -4.51 7.16
N TYR A 142 -18.09 -4.04 8.30
CA TYR A 142 -18.38 -4.92 9.43
C TYR A 142 -19.69 -4.61 10.10
N ASP A 143 -20.31 -5.70 10.57
CA ASP A 143 -21.41 -5.68 11.51
C ASP A 143 -20.91 -6.09 12.87
N PHE A 144 -21.32 -5.38 13.91
CA PHE A 144 -20.98 -5.74 15.27
C PHE A 144 -22.21 -5.72 16.18
N TYR A 145 -22.38 -6.81 16.89
CA TYR A 145 -23.46 -7.01 17.86
C TYR A 145 -22.85 -7.16 19.24
N CYS A 146 -23.47 -6.56 20.23
CA CYS A 146 -23.12 -6.78 21.63
C CYS A 146 -24.23 -6.36 22.57
N SER A 147 -24.02 -6.65 23.88
CA SER A 147 -24.90 -6.25 24.96
C SER A 147 -24.11 -5.57 26.09
N ASN A 148 -24.82 -4.90 27.01
CA ASN A 148 -24.23 -4.36 28.24
C ASN A 148 -23.06 -3.38 28.04
N LEU A 149 -23.19 -2.44 27.11
CA LEU A 149 -22.21 -1.36 26.92
C LEU A 149 -22.72 -0.03 27.50
N PRO A 150 -21.89 0.70 28.26
CA PRO A 150 -22.17 2.08 28.62
C PRO A 150 -21.99 3.02 27.41
N LYS A 151 -22.35 4.28 27.59
CA LYS A 151 -22.11 5.32 26.57
C LYS A 151 -20.63 5.45 26.23
N GLY A 152 -20.30 5.49 24.92
CA GLY A 152 -18.92 5.57 24.45
C GLY A 152 -18.79 5.58 22.94
N VAL A 153 -17.65 5.09 22.48
CA VAL A 153 -17.34 4.93 21.05
C VAL A 153 -16.80 3.54 20.78
N ILE A 154 -17.17 2.99 19.62
CA ILE A 154 -16.64 1.75 19.07
C ILE A 154 -15.76 2.09 17.88
N PHE A 155 -14.66 1.37 17.72
CA PHE A 155 -13.75 1.45 16.60
C PHE A 155 -13.03 0.13 16.40
N ILE A 156 -12.41 -0.05 15.27
CA ILE A 156 -11.65 -1.26 14.95
C ILE A 156 -10.15 -0.99 14.94
N ARG A 157 -9.38 -2.06 15.21
CA ARG A 157 -7.94 -2.16 14.95
C ARG A 157 -7.69 -3.45 14.19
N ALA A 158 -6.70 -3.44 13.34
CA ALA A 158 -6.28 -4.62 12.62
C ALA A 158 -4.80 -4.87 12.87
N TYR A 159 -4.42 -6.14 12.91
CA TYR A 159 -3.05 -6.59 13.10
C TYR A 159 -2.76 -7.75 12.14
N GLU A 160 -1.64 -7.70 11.47
CA GLU A 160 -1.13 -8.87 10.76
C GLU A 160 -0.78 -9.95 11.81
N VAL A 161 -1.13 -11.21 11.53
CA VAL A 161 -1.09 -12.26 12.57
C VAL A 161 0.29 -12.85 12.77
N THR A 162 1.11 -12.97 11.71
CA THR A 162 2.41 -13.66 11.74
C THR A 162 3.43 -12.91 12.58
N GLU A 163 3.54 -11.60 12.38
CA GLU A 163 4.48 -10.74 13.09
C GLU A 163 3.81 -9.82 14.12
N ASN A 164 2.48 -9.87 14.21
CA ASN A 164 1.66 -9.01 15.08
C ASN A 164 1.87 -7.51 14.83
N ILE A 165 2.05 -7.14 13.56
CA ILE A 165 2.26 -5.75 13.14
C ILE A 165 0.90 -5.05 13.05
N PRO A 166 0.76 -3.83 13.60
CA PRO A 166 -0.46 -3.05 13.44
C PRO A 166 -0.65 -2.63 11.98
N LEU A 167 -1.86 -2.83 11.46
CA LEU A 167 -2.27 -2.45 10.12
C LEU A 167 -2.99 -1.10 10.16
N THR A 168 -2.81 -0.31 9.10
CA THR A 168 -3.45 0.99 8.93
C THR A 168 -4.87 0.80 8.41
N VAL A 169 -5.83 1.00 9.28
CA VAL A 169 -7.26 0.95 8.94
C VAL A 169 -7.75 2.36 8.68
N ARG A 170 -8.32 2.59 7.48
CA ARG A 170 -8.94 3.88 7.13
C ARG A 170 -10.43 3.72 6.85
N PRO A 171 -11.26 4.68 7.28
CA PRO A 171 -12.66 4.68 6.89
C PRO A 171 -12.79 4.84 5.37
N TRP A 172 -13.77 4.19 4.78
CA TRP A 172 -14.11 4.44 3.39
C TRP A 172 -14.69 5.85 3.22
N ILE A 173 -14.66 6.37 2.00
CA ILE A 173 -15.08 7.75 1.69
C ILE A 173 -16.48 8.01 2.24
N GLY A 174 -16.60 9.01 3.13
CA GLY A 174 -17.86 9.42 3.74
C GLY A 174 -18.18 8.77 5.08
N ASP A 175 -17.40 7.77 5.52
CA ASP A 175 -17.58 7.12 6.82
C ASP A 175 -16.72 7.74 7.92
N ASP A 176 -17.23 7.74 9.15
CA ASP A 176 -16.46 8.10 10.34
C ASP A 176 -15.72 6.87 10.88
N PHE A 177 -14.48 7.02 11.33
CA PHE A 177 -13.72 5.94 11.96
C PHE A 177 -14.39 5.43 13.24
N TYR A 178 -15.07 6.30 13.97
CA TYR A 178 -15.69 6.01 15.25
C TYR A 178 -17.20 5.90 15.13
N THR A 179 -17.79 4.86 15.72
CA THR A 179 -19.24 4.74 15.92
C THR A 179 -19.59 5.16 17.34
N ARG A 180 -20.33 6.25 17.48
CA ARG A 180 -20.81 6.73 18.78
C ARG A 180 -22.02 5.91 19.20
N ILE A 181 -22.02 5.45 20.44
CA ILE A 181 -23.12 4.70 21.02
C ILE A 181 -23.61 5.34 22.31
N ASP A 182 -24.90 5.26 22.54
CA ASP A 182 -25.47 5.43 23.86
C ASP A 182 -25.37 4.14 24.65
N SER A 183 -26.01 4.05 25.84
CA SER A 183 -25.96 2.79 26.61
C SER A 183 -26.78 1.70 25.93
N VAL A 184 -26.19 0.51 25.79
CA VAL A 184 -26.83 -0.69 25.24
C VAL A 184 -27.04 -1.70 26.35
N LYS A 185 -28.27 -2.16 26.56
CA LYS A 185 -28.61 -3.13 27.63
C LYS A 185 -28.81 -4.53 27.07
N THR A 186 -29.47 -4.65 25.95
CA THR A 186 -29.82 -5.92 25.29
C THR A 186 -28.90 -6.21 24.12
N PHE A 187 -28.74 -7.48 23.78
CA PHE A 187 -27.99 -7.88 22.60
C PHE A 187 -28.64 -7.30 21.35
N SER A 188 -27.91 -6.49 20.62
CA SER A 188 -28.40 -5.81 19.43
C SER A 188 -27.24 -5.46 18.49
N LYS A 189 -27.58 -5.20 17.21
CA LYS A 189 -26.61 -4.66 16.23
C LYS A 189 -26.26 -3.23 16.64
N ILE A 190 -24.98 -2.99 16.88
CA ILE A 190 -24.43 -1.69 17.32
C ILE A 190 -23.73 -0.97 16.18
N VAL A 191 -23.05 -1.73 15.33
CA VAL A 191 -22.44 -1.23 14.11
C VAL A 191 -23.09 -1.94 12.95
N ASP A 192 -23.56 -1.17 11.98
CA ASP A 192 -24.23 -1.66 10.79
C ASP A 192 -23.45 -1.24 9.55
N ASN A 193 -22.92 -2.22 8.84
CA ASN A 193 -22.24 -2.07 7.54
C ASN A 193 -21.22 -0.91 7.50
N LYS A 194 -20.38 -0.80 8.53
CA LYS A 194 -19.35 0.26 8.61
C LYS A 194 -18.18 -0.09 7.71
N SER A 195 -17.89 0.75 6.73
CA SER A 195 -16.90 0.46 5.71
C SER A 195 -15.51 0.99 6.03
N PHE A 196 -14.48 0.23 5.65
CA PHE A 196 -13.08 0.58 5.83
C PHE A 196 -12.20 -0.13 4.79
N VAL A 197 -10.95 0.32 4.68
CA VAL A 197 -9.88 -0.34 3.93
C VAL A 197 -8.69 -0.61 4.84
N ILE A 198 -7.91 -1.61 4.51
CA ILE A 198 -6.60 -1.88 5.07
C ILE A 198 -5.59 -1.43 4.03
N GLU A 199 -4.63 -0.57 4.42
CA GLU A 199 -3.69 0.01 3.45
C GLU A 199 -2.59 -0.95 3.04
N GLU A 200 -2.12 -1.76 3.98
CA GLU A 200 -1.02 -2.70 3.76
C GLU A 200 -1.53 -3.93 3.00
N GLY A 201 -0.78 -4.34 2.00
CA GLY A 201 -1.11 -5.46 1.12
C GLY A 201 -1.58 -5.03 -0.26
N ASP A 202 -1.24 -5.82 -1.26
CA ASP A 202 -1.72 -5.62 -2.63
C ASP A 202 -3.04 -6.37 -2.86
N PRO A 203 -3.90 -5.91 -3.79
CA PRO A 203 -5.04 -6.69 -4.24
C PRO A 203 -4.61 -8.06 -4.75
N GLU A 204 -5.38 -9.10 -4.41
CA GLU A 204 -5.12 -10.51 -4.73
C GLU A 204 -3.99 -11.18 -3.92
N ASP A 205 -3.19 -10.43 -3.15
CA ASP A 205 -2.20 -10.96 -2.22
C ASP A 205 -2.79 -11.09 -0.81
N TYR A 206 -3.20 -12.31 -0.46
CA TYR A 206 -3.92 -12.60 0.78
C TYR A 206 -2.99 -12.93 1.94
N TYR A 207 -3.30 -12.36 3.09
CA TYR A 207 -2.66 -12.67 4.38
C TYR A 207 -3.68 -12.78 5.50
N ALA A 208 -3.26 -13.22 6.69
CA ALA A 208 -4.14 -13.32 7.85
C ALA A 208 -4.07 -12.04 8.68
N ALA A 209 -5.23 -11.41 8.91
CA ALA A 209 -5.36 -10.26 9.79
C ALA A 209 -6.32 -10.53 10.94
N ARG A 210 -5.91 -10.17 12.13
CA ARG A 210 -6.75 -10.15 13.32
C ARG A 210 -7.47 -8.81 13.40
N ILE A 211 -8.78 -8.82 13.21
CA ILE A 211 -9.64 -7.65 13.35
C ILE A 211 -10.16 -7.60 14.77
N GLU A 212 -9.89 -6.52 15.48
CA GLU A 212 -10.27 -6.28 16.85
C GLU A 212 -11.29 -5.15 16.95
N VAL A 213 -12.39 -5.38 17.64
CA VAL A 213 -13.38 -4.34 17.98
C VAL A 213 -13.06 -3.81 19.35
N TRP A 214 -12.87 -2.52 19.44
CA TRP A 214 -12.51 -1.80 20.66
C TRP A 214 -13.62 -0.84 21.09
N PHE A 215 -13.75 -0.69 22.39
CA PHE A 215 -14.67 0.26 23.01
C PHE A 215 -13.92 1.23 23.92
N ARG A 216 -14.22 2.52 23.78
CA ARG A 216 -13.73 3.57 24.67
C ARG A 216 -14.89 4.24 25.37
N ALA A 217 -14.93 4.13 26.70
CA ALA A 217 -16.01 4.71 27.52
C ALA A 217 -15.95 6.24 27.54
N ALA A 218 -17.08 6.91 27.35
CA ALA A 218 -17.15 8.37 27.28
C ALA A 218 -16.70 9.07 28.57
N LYS A 219 -16.93 8.47 29.74
CA LYS A 219 -16.59 9.09 31.05
C LYS A 219 -15.14 8.88 31.47
N THR A 220 -14.61 7.69 31.27
CA THR A 220 -13.29 7.28 31.83
C THR A 220 -12.19 7.29 30.79
N LEU A 221 -12.54 7.42 29.51
CA LEU A 221 -11.65 7.28 28.34
C LEU A 221 -10.88 5.94 28.31
N LYS A 222 -11.21 5.00 29.20
CA LYS A 222 -10.58 3.67 29.21
C LYS A 222 -11.02 2.89 27.99
N GLU A 223 -10.04 2.27 27.35
CA GLU A 223 -10.25 1.38 26.21
C GLU A 223 -10.25 -0.07 26.68
N ARG A 224 -11.12 -0.88 26.07
CA ARG A 224 -11.11 -2.33 26.21
C ARG A 224 -11.47 -3.00 24.91
N LYS A 225 -10.87 -4.13 24.64
CA LYS A 225 -11.24 -4.99 23.53
C LYS A 225 -12.56 -5.69 23.84
N LEU A 226 -13.47 -5.68 22.88
CA LEU A 226 -14.79 -6.33 22.99
C LEU A 226 -14.81 -7.68 22.28
N ALA A 227 -14.21 -7.75 21.10
CA ALA A 227 -14.16 -8.95 20.28
C ALA A 227 -12.92 -8.93 19.42
N GLU A 228 -12.49 -10.10 19.00
CA GLU A 228 -11.48 -10.28 17.97
C GLU A 228 -11.82 -11.48 17.08
N LYS A 229 -11.42 -11.41 15.82
CA LYS A 229 -11.59 -12.51 14.90
C LYS A 229 -10.52 -12.42 13.81
N VAL A 230 -9.99 -13.58 13.42
CA VAL A 230 -8.99 -13.64 12.34
C VAL A 230 -9.71 -13.83 11.01
N TYR A 231 -9.30 -13.03 10.02
CA TYR A 231 -9.82 -13.09 8.67
C TYR A 231 -8.69 -13.19 7.66
N LYS A 232 -8.96 -13.86 6.55
CA LYS A 232 -8.16 -13.78 5.34
C LYS A 232 -8.50 -12.46 4.65
N VAL A 233 -7.53 -11.59 4.49
CA VAL A 233 -7.71 -10.25 3.92
C VAL A 233 -6.67 -9.98 2.84
N GLU A 234 -6.94 -8.99 2.03
CA GLU A 234 -6.02 -8.34 1.10
C GLU A 234 -5.96 -6.85 1.41
N GLY A 235 -4.88 -6.19 1.07
CA GLY A 235 -4.73 -4.77 1.29
C GLY A 235 -5.15 -3.94 0.09
N TRP A 236 -5.20 -2.64 0.31
CA TRP A 236 -5.37 -1.63 -0.72
C TRP A 236 -4.08 -0.84 -0.85
N SER A 237 -3.08 -1.38 -1.53
CA SER A 237 -1.86 -0.63 -1.80
C SER A 237 -2.15 0.54 -2.73
N ARG A 238 -1.48 1.65 -2.45
CA ARG A 238 -1.56 2.86 -3.27
C ARG A 238 -0.41 2.95 -4.25
#